data_0be6a2585a0bf1017518091105c217cf
#
_entry.id   0be6a2585a0bf1017518091105c217cf
#
_cell.length_a   1.000
_cell.length_b   1.000
_cell.length_c   1.000
_cell.angle_alpha   90.00
_cell.angle_beta   90.00
_cell.angle_gamma   90.00
#
_symmetry.space_group_name_H-M   'P 1'
#
loop_
_entity.id
_entity.type
_entity.pdbx_description
1 polymer ?
#
loop_
_entity_poly.entity_id
_entity_poly.type
_entity_poly.pdbx_seq_one_letter_code
_entity_poly.pdbx_strand_id
1 'polypeptide(L)'
;MLTGLHVLLTYRCTHQCDHCFVHSGPGARGPFTLDQVRRTLAAAVRIGTVERVYYEGGEPFLYYPLLLESLRATRESGFEVGVVTNAYWAETEEDAEIWLRPLAEIGVADLSVSD
;
A
#
# COMPACT_ATOMS: atom_id res chain seq x y z
N MET A 1 -18.94 3.87 -9.24
CA MET A 1 -17.90 3.13 -9.97
C MET A 1 -16.62 3.10 -9.15
N LEU A 2 -16.04 1.92 -8.98
CA LEU A 2 -14.82 1.77 -8.20
C LEU A 2 -13.60 2.17 -9.02
N THR A 3 -12.95 3.27 -8.65
CA THR A 3 -11.76 3.77 -9.36
C THR A 3 -10.50 3.72 -8.50
N GLY A 4 -10.64 3.62 -7.21
CA GLY A 4 -9.53 3.53 -6.28
C GLY A 4 -9.70 2.37 -5.32
N LEU A 5 -8.58 1.80 -4.91
CA LEU A 5 -8.54 0.68 -3.99
C LEU A 5 -7.56 1.00 -2.87
N HIS A 6 -7.98 0.80 -1.64
CA HIS A 6 -7.12 0.99 -0.47
C HIS A 6 -6.83 -0.38 0.14
N VAL A 7 -5.55 -0.71 0.23
CA VAL A 7 -5.11 -2.00 0.75
C VAL A 7 -4.42 -1.78 2.09
N LEU A 8 -4.92 -2.43 3.12
CA LEU A 8 -4.29 -2.39 4.43
C LEU A 8 -3.27 -3.51 4.52
N LEU A 9 -2.00 -3.15 4.52
CA LEU A 9 -0.92 -4.14 4.59
C LEU A 9 -0.75 -4.75 5.97
N THR A 10 -1.27 -4.09 7.00
CA THR A 10 -1.19 -4.62 8.36
C THR A 10 -2.54 -4.51 9.04
N TYR A 11 -2.77 -5.38 10.01
CA TYR A 11 -4.01 -5.37 10.79
C TYR A 11 -3.98 -4.41 11.96
N ARG A 12 -2.90 -3.67 12.12
CA ARG A 12 -2.78 -2.67 13.17
C ARG A 12 -3.38 -1.34 12.76
N CYS A 13 -4.39 -1.39 11.95
CA CYS A 13 -5.15 -0.20 11.59
C CYS A 13 -6.15 0.08 12.69
N THR A 14 -6.08 1.24 13.31
CA THR A 14 -7.02 1.64 14.34
C THR A 14 -8.24 2.34 13.77
N HIS A 15 -8.26 2.56 12.47
CA HIS A 15 -9.36 3.26 11.81
C HIS A 15 -10.04 2.34 10.82
N GLN A 16 -11.36 2.27 10.90
CA GLN A 16 -12.13 1.68 9.83
C GLN A 16 -12.33 2.73 8.77
N CYS A 17 -11.89 2.41 7.59
CA CYS A 17 -12.05 3.28 6.45
C CYS A 17 -13.08 2.64 5.53
N ASP A 18 -14.13 3.38 5.20
CA ASP A 18 -15.19 2.87 4.34
C ASP A 18 -14.70 2.53 2.95
N HIS A 19 -13.54 3.05 2.58
CA HIS A 19 -12.92 2.82 1.29
C HIS A 19 -11.85 1.74 1.32
N CYS A 20 -11.62 1.13 2.48
CA CYS A 20 -10.58 0.13 2.63
C CYS A 20 -11.09 -1.23 2.18
N PHE A 21 -10.32 -1.85 1.33
CA PHE A 21 -10.58 -3.20 0.89
C PHE A 21 -9.79 -4.14 1.79
N VAL A 22 -10.43 -4.65 2.82
CA VAL A 22 -9.76 -5.50 3.79
C VAL A 22 -10.12 -6.95 3.49
N HIS A 23 -9.13 -7.73 3.11
CA HIS A 23 -9.30 -9.16 2.93
C HIS A 23 -9.16 -9.94 4.23
N SER A 24 -8.95 -9.25 5.31
CA SER A 24 -8.79 -9.88 6.59
C SER A 24 -10.15 -10.05 7.24
N GLY A 25 -10.56 -11.25 7.46
CA GLY A 25 -11.69 -11.54 8.31
C GLY A 25 -11.33 -11.24 9.76
N PRO A 26 -12.30 -11.40 10.69
CA PRO A 26 -12.09 -11.07 12.09
C PRO A 26 -10.95 -11.84 12.77
N GLY A 27 -10.52 -12.94 12.22
CA GLY A 27 -9.42 -13.72 12.78
C GLY A 27 -8.08 -13.48 12.14
N ALA A 28 -8.01 -12.57 11.18
CA ALA A 28 -6.78 -12.34 10.45
C ALA A 28 -5.73 -11.65 11.31
N ARG A 29 -4.50 -12.07 11.16
CA ARG A 29 -3.37 -11.55 11.95
C ARG A 29 -2.16 -11.36 11.07
N GLY A 30 -1.39 -10.33 11.37
CA GLY A 30 -0.18 -10.00 10.64
C GLY A 30 -0.46 -9.23 9.36
N PRO A 31 0.57 -9.00 8.54
CA PRO A 31 0.42 -8.25 7.31
C PRO A 31 -0.21 -9.11 6.22
N PHE A 32 -0.66 -8.46 5.16
CA PHE A 32 -0.97 -9.14 3.92
C PHE A 32 0.27 -9.88 3.44
N THR A 33 0.07 -11.04 2.85
CA THR A 33 1.15 -11.71 2.14
C THR A 33 1.24 -11.16 0.73
N LEU A 34 2.39 -11.32 0.10
CA LEU A 34 2.55 -10.90 -1.29
C LEU A 34 1.56 -11.63 -2.21
N ASP A 35 1.27 -12.90 -1.91
CA ASP A 35 0.28 -13.65 -2.67
C ASP A 35 -1.12 -13.02 -2.56
N GLN A 36 -1.50 -12.59 -1.37
CA GLN A 36 -2.77 -11.89 -1.18
C GLN A 36 -2.81 -10.57 -1.94
N VAL A 37 -1.71 -9.83 -1.94
CA VAL A 37 -1.61 -8.61 -2.73
C VAL A 37 -1.81 -8.91 -4.21
N ARG A 38 -1.13 -9.91 -4.73
CA ARG A 38 -1.26 -10.28 -6.14
C ARG A 38 -2.67 -10.69 -6.52
N ARG A 39 -3.35 -11.43 -5.64
CA ARG A 39 -4.74 -11.82 -5.87
C ARG A 39 -5.67 -10.60 -5.88
N THR A 40 -5.42 -9.66 -4.99
CA THR A 40 -6.19 -8.43 -4.93
C THR A 40 -6.01 -7.62 -6.22
N LEU A 41 -4.78 -7.51 -6.70
CA LEU A 41 -4.48 -6.80 -7.93
C LEU A 41 -5.12 -7.50 -9.13
N ALA A 42 -5.09 -8.82 -9.18
CA ALA A 42 -5.75 -9.57 -10.25
C ALA A 42 -7.25 -9.30 -10.26
N ALA A 43 -7.87 -9.25 -9.09
CA ALA A 43 -9.29 -8.92 -8.98
C ALA A 43 -9.56 -7.49 -9.47
N ALA A 44 -8.69 -6.55 -9.12
CA ALA A 44 -8.83 -5.15 -9.55
C ALA A 44 -8.73 -5.03 -11.07
N VAL A 45 -7.83 -5.79 -11.69
CA VAL A 45 -7.73 -5.82 -13.15
C VAL A 45 -9.05 -6.32 -13.78
N ARG A 46 -9.64 -7.36 -13.19
CA ARG A 46 -10.90 -7.89 -13.69
C ARG A 46 -12.07 -6.94 -13.56
N ILE A 47 -12.07 -6.10 -12.50
CA ILE A 47 -13.09 -5.09 -12.33
C ILE A 47 -13.03 -4.06 -13.48
N GLY A 48 -11.83 -3.73 -13.93
CA GLY A 48 -11.62 -2.91 -15.12
C GLY A 48 -11.78 -1.42 -14.94
N THR A 49 -12.23 -0.95 -13.77
CA THR A 49 -12.42 0.50 -13.51
C THR A 49 -11.42 1.07 -12.54
N VAL A 50 -10.66 0.22 -11.85
CA VAL A 50 -9.66 0.66 -10.86
C VAL A 50 -8.49 1.29 -11.59
N GLU A 51 -8.11 2.50 -11.16
CA GLU A 51 -6.99 3.25 -11.73
C GLU A 51 -5.84 3.39 -10.75
N ARG A 52 -6.15 3.43 -9.45
CA ARG A 52 -5.18 3.70 -8.40
C ARG A 52 -5.31 2.70 -7.27
N VAL A 53 -4.17 2.36 -6.69
CA VAL A 53 -4.12 1.50 -5.51
C VAL A 53 -3.28 2.21 -4.45
N TYR A 54 -3.84 2.34 -3.25
CA TYR A 54 -3.17 2.98 -2.12
C TYR A 54 -2.86 1.92 -1.07
N TYR A 55 -1.64 1.93 -0.58
CA TYR A 55 -1.22 1.06 0.52
C TYR A 55 -1.19 1.86 1.81
N GLU A 56 -1.92 1.38 2.78
CA GLU A 56 -2.06 2.03 4.07
C GLU A 56 -2.33 0.98 5.14
N GLY A 57 -2.78 1.40 6.31
CA GLY A 57 -3.14 0.49 7.39
C GLY A 57 -1.97 0.24 8.33
N GLY A 58 -2.15 0.60 9.61
CA GLY A 58 -1.06 0.64 10.55
C GLY A 58 0.04 1.51 9.98
N GLU A 59 1.23 0.96 9.88
CA GLU A 59 2.32 1.65 9.24
C GLU A 59 2.97 0.74 8.19
N PRO A 60 2.72 0.97 6.88
CA PRO A 60 3.24 0.08 5.83
C PRO A 60 4.75 -0.06 5.81
N PHE A 61 5.48 0.97 6.22
CA PHE A 61 6.94 0.93 6.23
C PHE A 61 7.53 -0.03 7.27
N LEU A 62 6.72 -0.49 8.22
CA LEU A 62 7.16 -1.53 9.15
C LEU A 62 7.40 -2.87 8.44
N TYR A 63 6.78 -3.06 7.30
CA TYR A 63 6.94 -4.28 6.49
C TYR A 63 7.51 -3.89 5.14
N TYR A 64 8.64 -3.21 5.18
CA TYR A 64 9.21 -2.52 4.02
C TYR A 64 9.45 -3.44 2.81
N PRO A 65 10.06 -4.64 2.97
CA PRO A 65 10.22 -5.52 1.81
C PRO A 65 8.90 -5.90 1.15
N LEU A 66 7.88 -6.19 1.93
CA LEU A 66 6.56 -6.48 1.41
C LEU A 66 5.97 -5.26 0.71
N LEU A 67 6.13 -4.08 1.30
CA LEU A 67 5.66 -2.84 0.70
C LEU A 67 6.30 -2.62 -0.67
N LEU A 68 7.62 -2.74 -0.78
CA LEU A 68 8.30 -2.52 -2.04
C LEU A 68 7.84 -3.50 -3.12
N GLU A 69 7.73 -4.78 -2.78
CA GLU A 69 7.27 -5.77 -3.75
C GLU A 69 5.82 -5.55 -4.15
N SER A 70 4.99 -5.12 -3.20
CA SER A 70 3.59 -4.79 -3.49
C SER A 70 3.48 -3.59 -4.42
N LEU A 71 4.31 -2.57 -4.20
CA LEU A 71 4.33 -1.39 -5.07
C LEU A 71 4.77 -1.77 -6.50
N ARG A 72 5.79 -2.61 -6.62
CA ARG A 72 6.24 -3.09 -7.93
C ARG A 72 5.15 -3.87 -8.65
N ALA A 73 4.51 -4.79 -7.96
CA ALA A 73 3.43 -5.59 -8.53
C ALA A 73 2.28 -4.71 -9.00
N THR A 74 1.97 -3.67 -8.23
CA THR A 74 0.90 -2.73 -8.58
C THR A 74 1.22 -1.98 -9.88
N ARG A 75 2.45 -1.49 -9.98
CA ARG A 75 2.87 -0.79 -11.21
C ARG A 75 2.91 -1.72 -12.40
N GLU A 76 3.38 -2.95 -12.21
CA GLU A 76 3.40 -3.96 -13.28
C GLU A 76 2.00 -4.29 -13.77
N SER A 77 1.01 -4.20 -12.89
CA SER A 77 -0.39 -4.41 -13.26
C SER A 77 -1.03 -3.22 -13.97
N GLY A 78 -0.31 -2.11 -14.07
CA GLY A 78 -0.77 -0.94 -14.81
C GLY A 78 -1.48 0.12 -13.98
N PHE A 79 -1.45 0.02 -12.65
CA PHE A 79 -2.11 0.99 -11.78
C PHE A 79 -1.17 2.08 -11.33
N GLU A 80 -1.71 3.26 -11.05
CA GLU A 80 -1.01 4.25 -10.27
C GLU A 80 -1.02 3.77 -8.82
N VAL A 81 0.03 4.09 -8.07
CA VAL A 81 0.15 3.61 -6.70
C VAL A 81 0.50 4.76 -5.77
N GLY A 82 -0.08 4.73 -4.58
CA GLY A 82 0.21 5.68 -3.52
C GLY A 82 0.43 4.94 -2.19
N VAL A 83 1.02 5.64 -1.25
CA VAL A 83 1.30 5.11 0.08
C VAL A 83 0.92 6.15 1.12
N VAL A 84 0.28 5.70 2.20
CA VAL A 84 -0.01 6.55 3.36
C VAL A 84 0.86 6.04 4.50
N THR A 85 1.65 6.93 5.09
CA THR A 85 2.60 6.59 6.15
C THR A 85 2.58 7.65 7.24
N ASN A 86 2.98 7.28 8.45
CA ASN A 86 3.17 8.26 9.53
C ASN A 86 4.58 8.88 9.50
N ALA A 87 5.42 8.43 8.58
CA ALA A 87 6.76 8.95 8.37
C ALA A 87 7.70 8.80 9.57
N TYR A 88 7.51 7.80 10.42
CA TYR A 88 8.39 7.56 11.57
C TYR A 88 9.85 7.37 11.15
N TRP A 89 10.06 6.89 9.95
CA TRP A 89 11.37 6.59 9.37
C TRP A 89 12.12 7.84 8.90
N ALA A 90 11.43 8.95 8.78
CA ALA A 90 12.03 10.20 8.25
C ALA A 90 12.56 11.08 9.37
N GLU A 91 13.55 10.60 10.12
CA GLU A 91 14.13 11.37 11.22
C GLU A 91 15.02 12.51 10.73
N THR A 92 15.71 12.31 9.61
CA THR A 92 16.53 13.34 8.98
C THR A 92 16.25 13.34 7.48
N GLU A 93 16.66 14.42 6.80
CA GLU A 93 16.53 14.48 5.34
C GLU A 93 17.31 13.34 4.66
N GLU A 94 18.49 13.03 5.18
CA GLU A 94 19.31 11.96 4.64
C GLU A 94 18.60 10.60 4.77
N ASP A 95 18.06 10.34 5.96
CA ASP A 95 17.29 9.10 6.18
C ASP A 95 16.08 9.03 5.25
N ALA A 96 15.35 10.13 5.14
CA ALA A 96 14.19 10.20 4.28
C ALA A 96 14.54 9.89 2.82
N GLU A 97 15.64 10.41 2.32
CA GLU A 97 16.10 10.13 0.96
C GLU A 97 16.37 8.65 0.74
N ILE A 98 17.03 8.01 1.70
CA ILE A 98 17.35 6.58 1.61
C ILE A 98 16.08 5.75 1.53
N TRP A 99 15.12 6.04 2.40
CA TRP A 99 13.86 5.31 2.42
C TRP A 99 13.02 5.55 1.17
N LEU A 100 13.02 6.77 0.64
CA LEU A 100 12.17 7.14 -0.48
C LEU A 100 12.74 6.79 -1.85
N ARG A 101 14.04 6.58 -1.94
CA ARG A 101 14.68 6.30 -3.23
C ARG A 101 14.06 5.12 -3.98
N PRO A 102 13.84 3.96 -3.33
CA PRO A 102 13.19 2.86 -4.05
C PRO A 102 11.78 3.18 -4.49
N LEU A 103 11.04 3.98 -3.72
CA LEU A 103 9.69 4.38 -4.11
C LEU A 103 9.72 5.25 -5.38
N ALA A 104 10.68 6.16 -5.47
CA ALA A 104 10.84 6.98 -6.65
C ALA A 104 11.19 6.14 -7.88
N GLU A 105 12.04 5.15 -7.71
CA GLU A 105 12.43 4.25 -8.79
C GLU A 105 11.26 3.41 -9.28
N ILE A 106 10.38 2.98 -8.37
CA ILE A 106 9.18 2.22 -8.72
C ILE A 106 8.17 3.11 -9.43
N GLY A 107 8.18 4.38 -9.15
CA GLY A 107 7.23 5.32 -9.74
C GLY A 107 5.97 5.49 -8.90
N VAL A 108 6.14 5.60 -7.59
CA VAL A 108 5.02 5.90 -6.68
C VAL A 108 4.52 7.31 -6.97
N ALA A 109 3.23 7.43 -7.27
CA ALA A 109 2.63 8.69 -7.70
C ALA A 109 2.28 9.62 -6.55
N ASP A 110 2.02 9.06 -5.37
CA ASP A 110 1.57 9.85 -4.23
C ASP A 110 2.10 9.25 -2.93
N LEU A 111 2.60 10.11 -2.07
CA LEU A 111 3.00 9.73 -0.72
C LEU A 111 2.34 10.71 0.24
N SER A 112 1.41 10.21 1.03
CA SER A 112 0.69 11.01 2.00
C SER A 112 1.17 10.70 3.40
N VAL A 113 1.36 11.75 4.19
CA VAL A 113 1.79 11.61 5.58
C VAL A 113 0.59 11.84 6.48
N SER A 114 0.29 10.86 7.30
CA SER A 114 -0.81 10.96 8.27
C SER A 114 -0.26 11.28 9.65
N ASP A 115 -1.01 12.02 10.41
CA ASP A 115 -0.67 12.34 11.80
C ASP A 115 -1.07 11.21 12.75
#